data_c2ee098880e2b97e6e1c6856f98b0e21
#
_entry.id   c2ee098880e2b97e6e1c6856f98b0e21
#
_cell.length_a   1.000
_cell.length_b   1.000
_cell.length_c   1.000
_cell.angle_alpha   90.00
_cell.angle_beta   90.00
_cell.angle_gamma   90.00
#
_symmetry.space_group_name_H-M   'P 1'
#
loop_
_entity.id
_entity.type
_entity.pdbx_description
1 polymer ?
#
loop_
_entity_poly.entity_id
_entity_poly.type
_entity_poly.pdbx_seq_one_letter_code
_entity_poly.pdbx_strand_id
1 'polypeptide(L)'
;MLDPIADKAMVILAIVAIIGLYGLKPLIVIPMILILLREVFVSGLREFLGNNAGKLAVTKVAKWKTTVQMIAISVLFSHGIFEHNLRVLTLGMDKNIVSRIISNQLSDETNLMLYYSSAYYSYYVGIILLWIAMILTIYTGIDYLRKASPYLKGKAK
;
A
#
# COMPACT_ATOMS: atom_id res chain seq x y z
N MET A 1 10.49 19.97 -12.12
CA MET A 1 11.56 19.50 -11.20
C MET A 1 11.01 19.00 -9.87
N LEU A 2 9.81 19.39 -9.44
CA LEU A 2 9.17 18.98 -8.16
C LEU A 2 8.40 17.63 -8.24
N ASP A 3 7.98 17.19 -9.43
CA ASP A 3 7.13 16.02 -9.60
C ASP A 3 7.67 14.71 -8.98
N PRO A 4 8.97 14.35 -9.15
CA PRO A 4 9.49 13.13 -8.55
C PRO A 4 9.56 13.17 -7.02
N ILE A 5 9.65 14.37 -6.43
CA ILE A 5 9.66 14.57 -4.97
C ILE A 5 8.23 14.48 -4.45
N ALA A 6 7.27 15.10 -5.14
CA ALA A 6 5.87 15.10 -4.77
C ALA A 6 5.28 13.69 -4.78
N ASP A 7 5.55 12.89 -5.82
CA ASP A 7 5.11 11.49 -5.91
C ASP A 7 5.60 10.65 -4.74
N LYS A 8 6.87 10.82 -4.36
CA LYS A 8 7.44 10.08 -3.23
C LYS A 8 6.86 10.54 -1.89
N ALA A 9 6.72 11.85 -1.72
CA ALA A 9 6.14 12.42 -0.51
C ALA A 9 4.71 11.91 -0.31
N MET A 10 3.89 11.87 -1.37
CA MET A 10 2.55 11.29 -1.32
C MET A 10 2.53 9.84 -0.85
N VAL A 11 3.41 9.00 -1.40
CA VAL A 11 3.49 7.58 -1.00
C VAL A 11 3.92 7.44 0.46
N ILE A 12 4.92 8.21 0.90
CA ILE A 12 5.39 8.18 2.30
C ILE A 12 4.28 8.61 3.25
N LEU A 13 3.60 9.72 2.95
CA LEU A 13 2.50 10.22 3.78
C LEU A 13 1.33 9.23 3.83
N ALA A 14 0.98 8.60 2.70
CA ALA A 14 -0.04 7.58 2.65
C ALA A 14 0.32 6.35 3.51
N ILE A 15 1.57 5.88 3.46
CA ILE A 15 2.06 4.78 4.29
C ILE A 15 1.97 5.15 5.78
N VAL A 16 2.43 6.33 6.17
CA VAL A 16 2.36 6.81 7.55
C VAL A 16 0.91 6.89 8.03
N ALA A 17 0.01 7.43 7.21
CA ALA A 17 -1.41 7.51 7.52
C ALA A 17 -2.06 6.13 7.72
N ILE A 18 -1.74 5.15 6.86
CA ILE A 18 -2.24 3.78 6.99
C ILE A 18 -1.70 3.13 8.27
N ILE A 19 -0.41 3.29 8.59
CA ILE A 19 0.14 2.79 9.85
C ILE A 19 -0.57 3.44 11.05
N GLY A 20 -0.89 4.72 10.97
CA GLY A 20 -1.68 5.42 11.98
C GLY A 20 -3.09 4.85 12.16
N LEU A 21 -3.77 4.48 11.06
CA LEU A 21 -5.12 3.91 11.08
C LEU A 21 -5.16 2.48 11.64
N TYR A 22 -4.20 1.64 11.23
CA TYR A 22 -4.21 0.19 11.54
C TYR A 22 -3.34 -0.18 12.75
N GLY A 23 -2.50 0.72 13.21
CA GLY A 23 -1.47 0.43 14.20
C GLY A 23 -0.33 -0.43 13.63
N LEU A 24 0.53 -0.93 14.51
CA LEU A 24 1.72 -1.71 14.16
C LEU A 24 1.41 -3.19 13.86
N LYS A 25 0.41 -3.45 13.03
CA LYS A 25 0.09 -4.83 12.60
C LYS A 25 1.15 -5.34 11.61
N PRO A 26 1.87 -6.45 11.90
CA PRO A 26 2.97 -6.93 11.04
C PRO A 26 2.57 -7.17 9.58
N LEU A 27 1.35 -7.68 9.34
CA LEU A 27 0.83 -7.93 7.98
C LEU A 27 0.74 -6.67 7.11
N ILE A 28 0.69 -5.49 7.70
CA ILE A 28 0.60 -4.21 7.01
C ILE A 28 1.95 -3.49 7.06
N VAL A 29 2.59 -3.47 8.23
CA VAL A 29 3.83 -2.72 8.46
C VAL A 29 5.01 -3.30 7.68
N ILE A 30 5.16 -4.64 7.65
CA ILE A 30 6.28 -5.29 6.95
C ILE A 30 6.29 -4.94 5.46
N PRO A 31 5.21 -5.17 4.69
CA PRO A 31 5.23 -4.83 3.27
C PRO A 31 5.40 -3.32 3.03
N MET A 32 4.85 -2.47 3.88
CA MET A 32 5.00 -1.02 3.74
C MET A 32 6.44 -0.55 3.96
N ILE A 33 7.13 -1.06 5.00
CA ILE A 33 8.53 -0.74 5.24
C ILE A 33 9.40 -1.21 4.07
N LEU A 34 9.17 -2.40 3.53
CA LEU A 34 9.95 -2.93 2.39
C LEU A 34 9.71 -2.11 1.12
N ILE A 35 8.49 -1.68 0.87
CA ILE A 35 8.15 -0.78 -0.24
C ILE A 35 8.91 0.55 -0.07
N LEU A 36 8.83 1.16 1.11
CA LEU A 36 9.46 2.44 1.41
C LEU A 36 10.98 2.36 1.29
N LEU A 37 11.58 1.34 1.87
CA LEU A 37 13.02 1.11 1.81
C LEU A 37 13.51 1.01 0.37
N ARG A 38 12.79 0.28 -0.48
CA ARG A 38 13.12 0.19 -1.90
C ARG A 38 12.96 1.53 -2.62
N GLU A 39 11.91 2.30 -2.34
CA GLU A 39 11.71 3.61 -2.97
C GLU A 39 12.88 4.55 -2.67
N VAL A 40 13.29 4.63 -1.41
CA VAL A 40 14.43 5.44 -0.98
C VAL A 40 15.72 4.93 -1.62
N PHE A 41 15.95 3.62 -1.56
CA PHE A 41 17.17 2.99 -2.06
C PHE A 41 17.36 3.21 -3.58
N VAL A 42 16.35 2.92 -4.39
CA VAL A 42 16.44 3.10 -5.86
C VAL A 42 16.53 4.57 -6.23
N SER A 43 15.96 5.47 -5.43
CA SER A 43 16.10 6.90 -5.65
C SER A 43 17.51 7.39 -5.42
N GLY A 44 18.11 7.00 -4.29
CA GLY A 44 19.50 7.34 -4.00
C GLY A 44 20.47 6.75 -5.04
N LEU A 45 20.19 5.51 -5.49
CA LEU A 45 20.99 4.88 -6.53
C LEU A 45 20.89 5.62 -7.88
N ARG A 46 19.71 6.12 -8.25
CA ARG A 46 19.53 6.94 -9.45
C ARG A 46 20.28 8.26 -9.36
N GLU A 47 20.23 8.91 -8.22
CA GLU A 47 20.94 10.16 -7.97
C GLU A 47 22.45 9.95 -8.05
N PHE A 48 22.97 8.90 -7.43
CA PHE A 48 24.38 8.53 -7.49
C PHE A 48 24.86 8.26 -8.92
N LEU A 49 24.06 7.60 -9.77
CA LEU A 49 24.40 7.30 -11.16
C LEU A 49 24.28 8.52 -12.09
N GLY A 50 23.60 9.59 -11.70
CA GLY A 50 23.46 10.82 -12.45
C GLY A 50 23.05 10.59 -13.91
N ASN A 51 23.85 11.07 -14.86
CA ASN A 51 23.59 10.94 -16.31
C ASN A 51 23.49 9.48 -16.79
N ASN A 52 24.11 8.52 -16.12
CA ASN A 52 24.04 7.11 -16.44
C ASN A 52 22.73 6.45 -15.99
N ALA A 53 21.97 7.07 -15.09
CA ALA A 53 20.68 6.56 -14.67
C ALA A 53 19.66 6.45 -15.81
N GLY A 54 19.75 7.33 -16.81
CA GLY A 54 18.90 7.31 -18.00
C GLY A 54 19.13 6.08 -18.91
N LYS A 55 20.31 5.46 -18.83
CA LYS A 55 20.64 4.23 -19.58
C LYS A 55 19.99 2.99 -18.99
N LEU A 56 19.53 3.06 -17.74
CA LEU A 56 18.83 1.99 -17.04
C LEU A 56 17.34 2.05 -17.39
N ALA A 57 16.95 1.38 -18.47
CA ALA A 57 15.56 1.37 -18.94
C ALA A 57 14.58 0.94 -17.84
N VAL A 58 13.54 1.72 -17.67
CA VAL A 58 12.42 1.40 -16.77
C VAL A 58 11.60 0.28 -17.40
N THR A 59 11.52 -0.86 -16.75
CA THR A 59 10.76 -2.02 -17.23
C THR A 59 9.25 -1.77 -17.15
N LYS A 60 8.46 -2.43 -18.01
CA LYS A 60 6.99 -2.40 -17.95
C LYS A 60 6.48 -2.81 -16.54
N VAL A 61 7.17 -3.76 -15.90
CA VAL A 61 6.85 -4.23 -14.54
C VAL A 61 6.93 -3.10 -13.50
N ALA A 62 7.86 -2.13 -13.68
CA ALA A 62 7.97 -0.99 -12.79
C ALA A 62 6.74 -0.05 -12.85
N LYS A 63 6.04 0.03 -13.97
CA LYS A 63 4.77 0.76 -14.09
C LYS A 63 3.64 0.04 -13.36
N TRP A 64 3.52 -1.28 -13.58
CA TRP A 64 2.52 -2.11 -12.90
C TRP A 64 2.67 -2.08 -11.39
N LYS A 65 3.91 -2.14 -10.86
CA LYS A 65 4.20 -2.01 -9.43
C LYS A 65 3.51 -0.78 -8.83
N THR A 66 3.70 0.40 -9.45
CA THR A 66 3.15 1.66 -8.93
C THR A 66 1.62 1.64 -8.97
N THR A 67 1.02 1.14 -10.03
CA THR A 67 -0.44 1.04 -10.15
C THR A 67 -1.02 0.13 -9.07
N VAL A 68 -0.47 -1.08 -8.89
CA VAL A 68 -0.94 -2.02 -7.86
C VAL A 68 -0.76 -1.44 -6.46
N GLN A 69 0.34 -0.76 -6.20
CA GLN A 69 0.60 -0.09 -4.92
C GLN A 69 -0.43 1.00 -4.63
N MET A 70 -0.76 1.86 -5.60
CA MET A 70 -1.75 2.91 -5.42
C MET A 70 -3.16 2.34 -5.20
N ILE A 71 -3.53 1.28 -5.92
CA ILE A 71 -4.80 0.57 -5.71
C ILE A 71 -4.85 -0.03 -4.30
N ALA A 72 -3.79 -0.71 -3.85
CA ALA A 72 -3.71 -1.29 -2.51
C ALA A 72 -3.91 -0.23 -1.42
N ILE A 73 -3.23 0.91 -1.54
CA ILE A 73 -3.35 2.05 -0.63
C ILE A 73 -4.79 2.57 -0.61
N SER A 74 -5.40 2.78 -1.78
CA SER A 74 -6.77 3.29 -1.90
C SER A 74 -7.79 2.33 -1.27
N VAL A 75 -7.64 1.03 -1.48
CA VAL A 75 -8.52 0.01 -0.89
C VAL A 75 -8.37 -0.03 0.63
N LEU A 76 -7.16 0.10 1.17
CA LEU A 76 -6.94 0.17 2.62
C LEU A 76 -7.53 1.45 3.23
N PHE A 77 -7.44 2.60 2.57
CA PHE A 77 -8.13 3.81 3.03
C PHE A 77 -9.65 3.63 3.02
N SER A 78 -10.21 3.02 1.97
CA SER A 78 -11.65 2.73 1.88
C SER A 78 -12.12 1.84 3.05
N HIS A 79 -11.33 0.83 3.43
CA HIS A 79 -11.62 0.03 4.64
C HIS A 79 -11.70 0.91 5.89
N GLY A 80 -10.75 1.85 6.07
CA GLY A 80 -10.78 2.78 7.21
C GLY A 80 -12.07 3.59 7.29
N ILE A 81 -12.61 4.03 6.14
CA ILE A 81 -13.88 4.74 6.06
C ILE A 81 -15.05 3.81 6.44
N PHE A 82 -15.08 2.59 5.91
CA PHE A 82 -16.13 1.62 6.23
C PHE A 82 -16.11 1.23 7.71
N GLU A 83 -14.94 0.99 8.27
CA GLU A 83 -14.77 0.68 9.70
C GLU A 83 -15.21 1.85 10.59
N HIS A 84 -14.90 3.09 10.22
CA HIS A 84 -15.37 4.27 10.93
C HIS A 84 -16.89 4.36 10.94
N ASN A 85 -17.53 4.23 9.77
CA ASN A 85 -18.97 4.25 9.66
C ASN A 85 -19.62 3.11 10.45
N LEU A 86 -19.04 1.91 10.40
CA LEU A 86 -19.52 0.77 11.18
C LEU A 86 -19.48 1.07 12.69
N ARG A 87 -18.40 1.66 13.18
CA ARG A 87 -18.29 2.07 14.59
C ARG A 87 -19.33 3.11 14.96
N VAL A 88 -19.55 4.11 14.12
CA VAL A 88 -20.57 5.16 14.38
C VAL A 88 -21.97 4.55 14.42
N LEU A 89 -22.31 3.67 13.48
CA LEU A 89 -23.62 3.01 13.44
C LEU A 89 -23.87 2.08 14.63
N THR A 90 -22.82 1.45 15.14
CA THR A 90 -22.92 0.52 16.29
C THR A 90 -22.80 1.24 17.64
N LEU A 91 -22.57 2.57 17.66
CA LEU A 91 -22.42 3.35 18.88
C LEU A 91 -23.74 3.34 19.67
N GLY A 92 -23.72 2.78 20.87
CA GLY A 92 -24.91 2.65 21.73
C GLY A 92 -25.79 1.41 21.45
N MET A 93 -25.44 0.57 20.46
CA MET A 93 -26.12 -0.71 20.25
C MET A 93 -25.55 -1.80 21.16
N ASP A 94 -26.44 -2.66 21.68
CA ASP A 94 -26.00 -3.87 22.38
C ASP A 94 -25.29 -4.82 21.39
N LYS A 95 -24.17 -5.42 21.83
CA LYS A 95 -23.39 -6.38 21.04
C LYS A 95 -24.25 -7.56 20.55
N ASN A 96 -25.25 -7.97 21.32
CA ASN A 96 -26.18 -9.01 20.92
C ASN A 96 -27.05 -8.59 19.73
N ILE A 97 -27.49 -7.34 19.68
CA ILE A 97 -28.29 -6.80 18.58
C ILE A 97 -27.43 -6.77 17.31
N VAL A 98 -26.21 -6.21 17.41
CA VAL A 98 -25.25 -6.16 16.29
C VAL A 98 -24.97 -7.56 15.73
N SER A 99 -24.70 -8.54 16.60
CA SER A 99 -24.43 -9.91 16.18
C SER A 99 -25.62 -10.57 15.50
N ARG A 100 -26.85 -10.30 15.95
CA ARG A 100 -28.10 -10.82 15.35
C ARG A 100 -28.42 -10.17 14.01
N ILE A 101 -28.08 -8.90 13.79
CA ILE A 101 -28.18 -8.24 12.49
C ILE A 101 -27.17 -8.86 11.52
N ILE A 102 -25.89 -9.02 11.93
CA ILE A 102 -24.84 -9.64 11.12
C ILE A 102 -25.19 -11.10 10.75
N SER A 103 -25.82 -11.83 11.67
CA SER A 103 -26.28 -13.22 11.41
C SER A 103 -27.61 -13.32 10.66
N ASN A 104 -28.14 -12.20 10.17
CA ASN A 104 -29.40 -12.12 9.43
C ASN A 104 -30.64 -12.59 10.20
N GLN A 105 -30.61 -12.47 11.54
CA GLN A 105 -31.71 -12.83 12.43
C GLN A 105 -32.62 -11.63 12.78
N LEU A 106 -32.16 -10.42 12.51
CA LEU A 106 -32.91 -9.16 12.67
C LEU A 106 -32.84 -8.37 11.38
N SER A 107 -33.89 -7.57 11.10
CA SER A 107 -33.92 -6.66 9.96
C SER A 107 -32.82 -5.59 10.09
N ASP A 108 -32.09 -5.36 9.02
CA ASP A 108 -31.04 -4.31 8.93
C ASP A 108 -31.63 -3.04 8.34
N GLU A 109 -32.15 -2.15 9.19
CA GLU A 109 -32.67 -0.84 8.80
C GLU A 109 -31.55 0.21 8.60
N THR A 110 -30.33 -0.08 9.08
CA THR A 110 -29.19 0.85 9.11
C THR A 110 -28.14 0.56 8.06
N ASN A 111 -28.33 -0.44 7.20
CA ASN A 111 -27.31 -0.94 6.26
C ASN A 111 -26.01 -1.40 6.94
N LEU A 112 -26.09 -1.85 8.19
CA LEU A 112 -24.94 -2.31 8.97
C LEU A 112 -24.23 -3.48 8.29
N MET A 113 -24.99 -4.41 7.69
CA MET A 113 -24.45 -5.56 6.97
C MET A 113 -23.63 -5.13 5.74
N LEU A 114 -24.06 -4.06 5.04
CA LEU A 114 -23.33 -3.50 3.92
C LEU A 114 -21.97 -2.96 4.36
N TYR A 115 -21.93 -2.15 5.42
CA TYR A 115 -20.69 -1.60 5.93
C TYR A 115 -19.77 -2.68 6.50
N TYR A 116 -20.33 -3.67 7.19
CA TYR A 116 -19.57 -4.82 7.70
C TYR A 116 -18.91 -5.62 6.58
N SER A 117 -19.69 -5.98 5.56
CA SER A 117 -19.19 -6.74 4.40
C SER A 117 -18.12 -5.94 3.64
N SER A 118 -18.39 -4.65 3.39
CA SER A 118 -17.47 -3.77 2.70
C SER A 118 -16.15 -3.59 3.47
N ALA A 119 -16.21 -3.43 4.78
CA ALA A 119 -15.04 -3.38 5.64
C ALA A 119 -14.26 -4.70 5.58
N TYR A 120 -14.95 -5.83 5.72
CA TYR A 120 -14.33 -7.15 5.68
C TYR A 120 -13.58 -7.39 4.35
N TYR A 121 -14.27 -7.24 3.21
CA TYR A 121 -13.65 -7.49 1.90
C TYR A 121 -12.54 -6.51 1.57
N SER A 122 -12.72 -5.20 1.84
CA SER A 122 -11.69 -4.20 1.57
C SER A 122 -10.41 -4.44 2.39
N TYR A 123 -10.51 -4.93 3.62
CA TYR A 123 -9.36 -5.29 4.44
C TYR A 123 -8.53 -6.41 3.79
N TYR A 124 -9.16 -7.54 3.47
CA TYR A 124 -8.43 -8.68 2.91
C TYR A 124 -7.91 -8.41 1.50
N VAL A 125 -8.72 -7.78 0.64
CA VAL A 125 -8.28 -7.38 -0.70
C VAL A 125 -7.12 -6.39 -0.63
N GLY A 126 -7.21 -5.40 0.27
CA GLY A 126 -6.14 -4.42 0.49
C GLY A 126 -4.83 -5.06 0.93
N ILE A 127 -4.87 -6.02 1.87
CA ILE A 127 -3.67 -6.76 2.31
C ILE A 127 -3.09 -7.58 1.16
N ILE A 128 -3.90 -8.34 0.43
CA ILE A 128 -3.42 -9.16 -0.69
C ILE A 128 -2.72 -8.27 -1.73
N LEU A 129 -3.36 -7.17 -2.12
CA LEU A 129 -2.78 -6.22 -3.08
C LEU A 129 -1.49 -5.58 -2.56
N LEU A 130 -1.42 -5.28 -1.26
CA LEU A 130 -0.23 -4.72 -0.62
C LEU A 130 0.96 -5.69 -0.68
N TRP A 131 0.73 -6.98 -0.42
CA TRP A 131 1.75 -8.01 -0.53
C TRP A 131 2.20 -8.24 -1.97
N ILE A 132 1.28 -8.22 -2.93
CA ILE A 132 1.61 -8.27 -4.36
C ILE A 132 2.47 -7.06 -4.75
N ALA A 133 2.09 -5.85 -4.32
CA ALA A 133 2.87 -4.64 -4.56
C ALA A 133 4.28 -4.72 -3.97
N MET A 134 4.43 -5.28 -2.76
CA MET A 134 5.72 -5.51 -2.12
C MET A 134 6.60 -6.47 -2.95
N ILE A 135 6.06 -7.61 -3.38
CA ILE A 135 6.81 -8.59 -4.19
C ILE A 135 7.28 -7.96 -5.49
N LEU A 136 6.39 -7.26 -6.21
CA LEU A 136 6.75 -6.54 -7.43
C LEU A 136 7.80 -5.45 -7.19
N THR A 137 7.71 -4.79 -6.04
CA THR A 137 8.63 -3.73 -5.61
C THR A 137 10.03 -4.29 -5.36
N ILE A 138 10.15 -5.40 -4.64
CA ILE A 138 11.42 -6.08 -4.39
C ILE A 138 12.02 -6.60 -5.69
N TYR A 139 11.23 -7.27 -6.51
CA TYR A 139 11.67 -7.80 -7.80
C TYR A 139 12.27 -6.69 -8.69
N THR A 140 11.54 -5.59 -8.85
CA THR A 140 12.02 -4.44 -9.65
C THR A 140 13.22 -3.74 -9.03
N GLY A 141 13.35 -3.75 -7.70
CA GLY A 141 14.50 -3.22 -6.98
C GLY A 141 15.76 -4.03 -7.24
N ILE A 142 15.66 -5.36 -7.17
CA ILE A 142 16.78 -6.27 -7.46
C ILE A 142 17.21 -6.17 -8.93
N ASP A 143 16.26 -6.12 -9.87
CA ASP A 143 16.55 -5.93 -11.30
C ASP A 143 17.33 -4.62 -11.54
N TYR A 144 16.89 -3.53 -10.89
CA TYR A 144 17.56 -2.25 -10.98
C TYR A 144 18.99 -2.29 -10.41
N LEU A 145 19.18 -2.93 -9.25
CA LEU A 145 20.50 -3.14 -8.64
C LEU A 145 21.44 -3.91 -9.54
N ARG A 146 20.96 -5.01 -10.14
CA ARG A 146 21.76 -5.82 -11.06
C ARG A 146 22.24 -5.01 -12.26
N LYS A 147 21.36 -4.20 -12.84
CA LYS A 147 21.69 -3.30 -13.97
C LYS A 147 22.64 -2.17 -13.55
N ALA A 148 22.56 -1.67 -12.33
CA ALA A 148 23.42 -0.63 -11.81
C ALA A 148 24.81 -1.14 -11.39
N SER A 149 24.95 -2.43 -11.05
CA SER A 149 26.18 -3.03 -10.52
C SER A 149 27.43 -2.79 -11.36
N PRO A 150 27.45 -2.87 -12.72
CA PRO A 150 28.62 -2.58 -13.54
C PRO A 150 29.12 -1.14 -13.36
N TYR A 151 28.20 -0.19 -13.22
CA TYR A 151 28.50 1.24 -13.02
C TYR A 151 29.05 1.52 -11.63
N LEU A 152 28.57 0.80 -10.60
CA LEU A 152 29.07 0.91 -9.22
C LEU A 152 30.50 0.37 -9.09
N LYS A 153 30.86 -0.64 -9.87
CA LYS A 153 32.21 -1.26 -9.85
C LYS A 153 33.21 -0.54 -10.74
N GLY A 154 32.88 0.61 -11.31
CA GLY A 154 33.78 1.36 -12.20
C GLY A 154 34.13 0.65 -13.52
N LYS A 155 33.41 -0.44 -13.86
CA LYS A 155 33.66 -1.27 -15.05
C LYS A 155 32.95 -0.80 -16.31
N ALA A 156 32.06 0.18 -16.20
CA ALA A 156 31.37 0.77 -17.33
C ALA A 156 31.87 2.21 -17.52
N LYS A 157 32.71 2.42 -18.53
CA LYS A 157 33.03 3.71 -19.13
C LYS A 157 31.96 4.12 -20.13
#